data_5f75368fe038a093d075ad56c9c61e21
#
_entry.id   5f75368fe038a093d075ad56c9c61e21
#
_cell.length_a   1.000
_cell.length_b   1.000
_cell.length_c   1.000
_cell.angle_alpha   90.00
_cell.angle_beta   90.00
_cell.angle_gamma   90.00
#
_symmetry.space_group_name_H-M   'P 1'
#
loop_
_entity.id
_entity.type
_entity.pdbx_description
1 polymer ?
#
loop_
_entity_poly.entity_id
_entity_poly.type
_entity_poly.pdbx_seq_one_letter_code
_entity_poly.pdbx_strand_id
1 'polypeptide(L)'
;MLKIKLTERADSEILVVGLGLIGKKLQIESTGAQIDTAALLTTLTNMGASGEVDEVIKLPSKSNKLIVFTGLGKIESNFSPELLRRAAGAAARHLLGNDSASFALPHKSVAEIAAIAEGAALGSYAFTEFRGSSKGAQKNPLSSITVVTRFANTAQAKTAMKRAEIIAEQTFLVRDLINTPPSSLTPDSFCLRTKKLASKC
;
A
#
# COMPACT_ATOMS: atom_id res chain seq x y z
N MET A 1 15.12 1.79 -3.06
CA MET A 1 14.25 2.97 -3.06
C MET A 1 12.88 2.55 -3.57
N LEU A 2 11.82 2.79 -2.83
CA LEU A 2 10.44 2.49 -3.22
C LEU A 2 10.06 3.40 -4.40
N LYS A 3 9.42 2.81 -5.43
CA LYS A 3 8.94 3.56 -6.61
C LYS A 3 7.41 3.56 -6.63
N ILE A 4 6.82 4.73 -6.83
CA ILE A 4 5.37 4.89 -6.99
C ILE A 4 5.06 5.27 -8.44
N LYS A 5 4.22 4.48 -9.09
CA LYS A 5 3.81 4.67 -10.48
C LYS A 5 2.31 4.92 -10.57
N LEU A 6 1.90 5.55 -11.66
CA LEU A 6 0.50 5.72 -12.03
C LEU A 6 0.21 4.97 -13.32
N THR A 7 -0.96 4.35 -13.42
CA THR A 7 -1.45 3.70 -14.63
C THR A 7 -2.96 3.83 -14.73
N GLU A 8 -3.51 3.73 -15.92
CA GLU A 8 -4.97 3.69 -16.14
C GLU A 8 -5.54 2.27 -16.00
N ARG A 9 -4.68 1.25 -16.14
CA ARG A 9 -5.07 -0.16 -16.06
C ARG A 9 -4.12 -0.93 -15.16
N ALA A 10 -4.65 -1.87 -14.41
CA ALA A 10 -3.84 -2.78 -13.61
C ALA A 10 -3.13 -3.79 -14.51
N ASP A 11 -1.80 -3.84 -14.43
CA ASP A 11 -0.92 -4.70 -15.23
C ASP A 11 0.01 -5.60 -14.39
N SER A 12 -0.05 -5.50 -13.06
CA SER A 12 0.78 -6.31 -12.18
C SER A 12 0.12 -7.63 -11.80
N GLU A 13 0.95 -8.62 -11.45
CA GLU A 13 0.50 -9.94 -10.98
C GLU A 13 -0.34 -9.85 -9.68
N ILE A 14 -0.16 -8.81 -8.89
CA ILE A 14 -0.87 -8.58 -7.64
C ILE A 14 -1.76 -7.36 -7.76
N LEU A 15 -3.05 -7.57 -7.53
CA LEU A 15 -4.07 -6.54 -7.61
C LEU A 15 -4.70 -6.32 -6.23
N VAL A 16 -4.71 -5.08 -5.75
CA VAL A 16 -5.37 -4.67 -4.51
C VAL A 16 -6.65 -3.93 -4.84
N VAL A 17 -7.78 -4.40 -4.30
CA VAL A 17 -9.11 -3.81 -4.49
C VAL A 17 -9.81 -3.61 -3.14
N GLY A 18 -10.79 -2.73 -3.11
CA GLY A 18 -11.60 -2.49 -1.92
C GLY A 18 -12.71 -3.52 -1.75
N LEU A 19 -13.02 -3.85 -0.51
CA LEU A 19 -14.17 -4.66 -0.12
C LEU A 19 -14.95 -3.89 0.96
N GLY A 20 -16.24 -3.74 0.80
CA GLY A 20 -17.05 -3.04 1.80
C GLY A 20 -18.48 -3.51 1.81
N LEU A 21 -19.34 -2.79 2.52
CA LEU A 21 -20.73 -3.13 2.75
C LEU A 21 -21.68 -2.06 2.22
N ILE A 22 -22.67 -2.48 1.45
CA ILE A 22 -23.88 -1.69 1.20
C ILE A 22 -25.03 -2.36 1.97
N GLY A 23 -25.47 -1.70 3.06
CA GLY A 23 -26.36 -2.33 4.01
C GLY A 23 -25.68 -3.55 4.68
N LYS A 24 -26.18 -4.76 4.37
CA LYS A 24 -25.59 -6.03 4.84
C LYS A 24 -24.92 -6.85 3.75
N LYS A 25 -24.83 -6.32 2.52
CA LYS A 25 -24.26 -7.05 1.37
C LYS A 25 -22.84 -6.60 1.11
N LEU A 26 -21.96 -7.58 0.91
CA LEU A 26 -20.60 -7.33 0.45
C LEU A 26 -20.59 -6.75 -0.96
N GLN A 27 -19.71 -5.80 -1.19
CA GLN A 27 -19.45 -5.23 -2.49
C GLN A 27 -17.95 -5.02 -2.69
N ILE A 28 -17.47 -5.32 -3.89
CA ILE A 28 -16.11 -5.04 -4.32
C ILE A 28 -16.10 -3.67 -4.99
N GLU A 29 -15.21 -2.81 -4.53
CA GLU A 29 -14.98 -1.47 -5.06
C GLU A 29 -13.59 -1.39 -5.70
N SER A 30 -13.55 -1.01 -6.98
CA SER A 30 -12.27 -0.90 -7.70
C SER A 30 -12.32 0.17 -8.79
N THR A 31 -11.14 0.68 -9.15
CA THR A 31 -10.95 1.60 -10.27
C THR A 31 -9.99 0.97 -11.28
N GLY A 32 -10.42 0.85 -12.54
CA GLY A 32 -9.56 0.37 -13.64
C GLY A 32 -9.15 -1.11 -13.55
N ALA A 33 -9.78 -1.91 -12.66
CA ALA A 33 -9.55 -3.33 -12.55
C ALA A 33 -10.58 -4.12 -13.38
N GLN A 34 -10.12 -5.11 -14.13
CA GLN A 34 -10.97 -6.06 -14.85
C GLN A 34 -10.99 -7.38 -14.07
N ILE A 35 -12.02 -7.57 -13.24
CA ILE A 35 -12.20 -8.75 -12.38
C ILE A 35 -13.64 -9.25 -12.45
N ASP A 36 -13.82 -10.57 -12.33
CA ASP A 36 -15.14 -11.18 -12.18
C ASP A 36 -15.65 -10.99 -10.76
N THR A 37 -16.34 -9.87 -10.52
CA THR A 37 -16.83 -9.49 -9.20
C THR A 37 -17.87 -10.48 -8.66
N ALA A 38 -18.70 -11.09 -9.50
CA ALA A 38 -19.75 -11.99 -9.05
C ALA A 38 -19.19 -13.29 -8.45
N ALA A 39 -18.26 -13.94 -9.16
CA ALA A 39 -17.59 -15.15 -8.68
C ALA A 39 -16.76 -14.88 -7.41
N LEU A 40 -16.07 -13.73 -7.37
CA LEU A 40 -15.26 -13.33 -6.22
C LEU A 40 -16.13 -13.04 -4.99
N LEU A 41 -17.26 -12.33 -5.14
CA LEU A 41 -18.19 -12.06 -4.04
C LEU A 41 -18.77 -13.34 -3.45
N THR A 42 -19.13 -14.31 -4.30
CA THR A 42 -19.60 -15.63 -3.82
C THR A 42 -18.52 -16.31 -2.96
N THR A 43 -17.27 -16.30 -3.43
CA THR A 43 -16.14 -16.89 -2.70
C THR A 43 -15.91 -16.18 -1.37
N LEU A 44 -15.87 -14.84 -1.38
CA LEU A 44 -15.66 -14.02 -0.19
C LEU A 44 -16.77 -14.22 0.85
N THR A 45 -18.03 -14.30 0.40
CA THR A 45 -19.17 -14.58 1.29
C THR A 45 -19.04 -15.95 1.94
N ASN A 46 -18.69 -16.99 1.18
CA ASN A 46 -18.50 -18.35 1.69
C ASN A 46 -17.33 -18.45 2.68
N MET A 47 -16.33 -17.58 2.55
CA MET A 47 -15.21 -17.47 3.49
C MET A 47 -15.53 -16.67 4.76
N GLY A 48 -16.73 -16.08 4.84
CA GLY A 48 -17.12 -15.24 5.98
C GLY A 48 -16.48 -13.85 5.98
N ALA A 49 -16.12 -13.32 4.80
CA ALA A 49 -15.60 -11.96 4.68
C ALA A 49 -16.61 -10.94 5.25
N SER A 50 -16.11 -9.99 6.02
CA SER A 50 -16.93 -8.96 6.66
C SER A 50 -16.97 -7.64 5.92
N GLY A 51 -15.91 -7.33 5.15
CA GLY A 51 -15.72 -6.02 4.51
C GLY A 51 -15.41 -4.89 5.49
N GLU A 52 -15.20 -5.21 6.77
CA GLU A 52 -14.89 -4.23 7.82
C GLU A 52 -13.50 -3.61 7.62
N VAL A 53 -13.32 -2.41 8.17
CA VAL A 53 -12.05 -1.67 8.06
C VAL A 53 -10.90 -2.53 8.63
N ASP A 54 -9.75 -2.48 7.96
CA ASP A 54 -8.52 -3.23 8.27
C ASP A 54 -8.59 -4.75 7.99
N GLU A 55 -9.72 -5.30 7.54
CA GLU A 55 -9.76 -6.68 7.05
C GLU A 55 -8.93 -6.80 5.76
N VAL A 56 -8.11 -7.85 5.66
CA VAL A 56 -7.35 -8.14 4.44
C VAL A 56 -7.48 -9.60 4.07
N ILE A 57 -8.04 -9.88 2.89
CA ILE A 57 -8.23 -11.23 2.35
C ILE A 57 -7.43 -11.37 1.06
N LYS A 58 -6.78 -12.51 0.86
CA LYS A 58 -6.00 -12.82 -0.32
C LYS A 58 -6.60 -14.03 -1.04
N LEU A 59 -6.88 -13.86 -2.32
CA LEU A 59 -7.36 -14.96 -3.17
C LEU A 59 -6.46 -15.14 -4.39
N PRO A 60 -6.07 -16.37 -4.72
CA PRO A 60 -5.45 -16.65 -6.01
C PRO A 60 -6.45 -16.39 -7.14
N SER A 61 -5.97 -15.93 -8.28
CA SER A 61 -6.83 -15.65 -9.44
C SER A 61 -6.20 -16.19 -10.72
N LYS A 62 -7.04 -16.49 -11.71
CA LYS A 62 -6.59 -16.93 -13.03
C LYS A 62 -6.00 -15.78 -13.87
N SER A 63 -6.51 -14.56 -13.70
CA SER A 63 -6.07 -13.38 -14.43
C SER A 63 -4.89 -12.69 -13.76
N ASN A 64 -4.80 -12.77 -12.44
CA ASN A 64 -3.73 -12.23 -11.63
C ASN A 64 -3.19 -13.36 -10.74
N LYS A 65 -1.93 -13.33 -10.39
CA LYS A 65 -1.36 -14.29 -9.43
C LYS A 65 -2.09 -14.21 -8.07
N LEU A 66 -2.45 -12.99 -7.66
CA LEU A 66 -3.10 -12.74 -6.38
C LEU A 66 -4.02 -11.51 -6.46
N ILE A 67 -5.25 -11.63 -5.95
CA ILE A 67 -6.10 -10.49 -5.67
C ILE A 67 -6.16 -10.31 -4.15
N VAL A 68 -5.92 -9.09 -3.70
CA VAL A 68 -5.96 -8.69 -2.29
C VAL A 68 -7.15 -7.77 -2.09
N PHE A 69 -8.05 -8.17 -1.22
CA PHE A 69 -9.20 -7.37 -0.81
C PHE A 69 -8.87 -6.67 0.50
N THR A 70 -9.06 -5.36 0.56
CA THR A 70 -8.89 -4.59 1.78
C THR A 70 -10.20 -3.96 2.19
N GLY A 71 -10.55 -4.09 3.45
CA GLY A 71 -11.81 -3.64 4.00
C GLY A 71 -11.95 -2.11 4.02
N LEU A 72 -13.07 -1.63 3.51
CA LEU A 72 -13.45 -0.22 3.47
C LEU A 72 -14.58 0.10 4.48
N GLY A 73 -15.12 -0.93 5.15
CA GLY A 73 -16.29 -0.77 5.98
C GLY A 73 -17.55 -0.44 5.16
N LYS A 74 -18.41 0.42 5.70
CA LYS A 74 -19.63 0.86 5.01
C LYS A 74 -19.27 1.71 3.78
N ILE A 75 -19.78 1.29 2.62
CA ILE A 75 -19.59 2.03 1.36
C ILE A 75 -20.52 3.23 1.36
N GLU A 76 -19.91 4.40 1.24
CA GLU A 76 -20.58 5.68 1.11
C GLU A 76 -20.28 6.30 -0.25
N SER A 77 -21.00 7.36 -0.59
CA SER A 77 -20.79 8.08 -1.86
C SER A 77 -19.36 8.63 -2.03
N ASN A 78 -18.69 8.94 -0.92
CA ASN A 78 -17.31 9.44 -0.88
C ASN A 78 -16.53 8.73 0.23
N PHE A 79 -15.33 8.30 -0.09
CA PHE A 79 -14.40 7.75 0.89
C PHE A 79 -13.51 8.86 1.45
N SER A 80 -13.27 8.85 2.75
CA SER A 80 -12.30 9.78 3.32
C SER A 80 -10.88 9.41 2.88
N PRO A 81 -10.00 10.39 2.62
CA PRO A 81 -8.60 10.09 2.29
C PRO A 81 -7.91 9.22 3.35
N GLU A 82 -8.26 9.39 4.62
CA GLU A 82 -7.69 8.59 5.71
C GLU A 82 -8.13 7.12 5.67
N LEU A 83 -9.38 6.84 5.34
CA LEU A 83 -9.85 5.47 5.16
C LEU A 83 -9.09 4.78 4.02
N LEU A 84 -8.90 5.45 2.88
CA LEU A 84 -8.15 4.93 1.75
C LEU A 84 -6.67 4.73 2.09
N ARG A 85 -6.06 5.64 2.87
CA ARG A 85 -4.69 5.51 3.37
C ARG A 85 -4.55 4.27 4.26
N ARG A 86 -5.46 4.06 5.19
CA ARG A 86 -5.47 2.88 6.08
C ARG A 86 -5.65 1.59 5.29
N ALA A 87 -6.62 1.53 4.40
CA ALA A 87 -6.90 0.36 3.57
C ALA A 87 -5.69 -0.03 2.69
N ALA A 88 -5.08 0.95 2.01
CA ALA A 88 -3.87 0.72 1.22
C ALA A 88 -2.69 0.26 2.10
N GLY A 89 -2.52 0.85 3.27
CA GLY A 89 -1.48 0.48 4.23
C GLY A 89 -1.68 -0.92 4.81
N ALA A 90 -2.91 -1.30 5.12
CA ALA A 90 -3.25 -2.64 5.58
C ALA A 90 -2.90 -3.69 4.51
N ALA A 91 -3.33 -3.48 3.26
CA ALA A 91 -3.01 -4.37 2.15
C ALA A 91 -1.49 -4.49 1.92
N ALA A 92 -0.75 -3.37 1.91
CA ALA A 92 0.70 -3.36 1.69
C ALA A 92 1.46 -4.16 2.75
N ARG A 93 1.09 -4.07 4.03
CA ARG A 93 1.68 -4.88 5.11
C ARG A 93 1.53 -6.38 4.87
N HIS A 94 0.43 -6.80 4.28
CA HIS A 94 0.17 -8.20 3.96
C HIS A 94 0.86 -8.70 2.68
N LEU A 95 1.54 -7.81 1.96
CA LEU A 95 2.25 -8.11 0.70
C LEU A 95 3.76 -8.25 0.84
N LEU A 96 4.28 -8.35 2.06
CA LEU A 96 5.70 -8.66 2.30
C LEU A 96 6.10 -9.95 1.58
N GLY A 97 7.21 -9.92 0.87
CA GLY A 97 7.71 -11.01 0.04
C GLY A 97 7.28 -10.94 -1.42
N ASN A 98 6.63 -9.86 -1.81
CA ASN A 98 6.31 -9.56 -3.21
C ASN A 98 7.02 -8.27 -3.64
N ASP A 99 7.40 -8.19 -4.91
CA ASP A 99 8.16 -7.04 -5.41
C ASP A 99 7.27 -5.85 -5.80
N SER A 100 6.09 -6.13 -6.34
CA SER A 100 5.19 -5.09 -6.83
C SER A 100 3.71 -5.43 -6.63
N ALA A 101 2.88 -4.38 -6.53
CA ALA A 101 1.43 -4.51 -6.51
C ALA A 101 0.74 -3.30 -7.14
N SER A 102 -0.40 -3.54 -7.81
CA SER A 102 -1.30 -2.51 -8.31
C SER A 102 -2.43 -2.26 -7.34
N PHE A 103 -2.60 -1.02 -6.90
CA PHE A 103 -3.65 -0.56 -6.02
C PHE A 103 -4.77 0.07 -6.84
N ALA A 104 -5.85 -0.66 -7.03
CA ALA A 104 -7.04 -0.26 -7.77
C ALA A 104 -8.20 0.10 -6.83
N LEU A 105 -7.92 0.85 -5.76
CA LEU A 105 -8.91 1.29 -4.80
C LEU A 105 -9.83 2.38 -5.39
N PRO A 106 -11.08 2.48 -4.91
CA PRO A 106 -12.01 3.51 -5.37
C PRO A 106 -11.50 4.91 -5.00
N HIS A 107 -11.63 5.85 -5.94
CA HIS A 107 -11.25 7.25 -5.72
C HIS A 107 -11.89 8.18 -6.77
N LYS A 108 -12.03 9.45 -6.44
CA LYS A 108 -12.61 10.49 -7.28
C LYS A 108 -11.71 11.70 -7.49
N SER A 109 -10.68 11.85 -6.66
CA SER A 109 -9.80 13.03 -6.63
C SER A 109 -8.32 12.67 -6.54
N VAL A 110 -7.45 13.64 -6.87
CA VAL A 110 -6.00 13.52 -6.72
C VAL A 110 -5.59 13.37 -5.24
N ALA A 111 -6.32 13.99 -4.32
CA ALA A 111 -6.06 13.85 -2.89
C ALA A 111 -6.25 12.42 -2.40
N GLU A 112 -7.28 11.72 -2.90
CA GLU A 112 -7.54 10.33 -2.56
C GLU A 112 -6.48 9.39 -3.13
N ILE A 113 -6.03 9.59 -4.39
CA ILE A 113 -4.90 8.79 -4.91
C ILE A 113 -3.59 9.06 -4.18
N ALA A 114 -3.35 10.29 -3.73
CA ALA A 114 -2.20 10.60 -2.88
C ALA A 114 -2.27 9.81 -1.56
N ALA A 115 -3.44 9.76 -0.92
CA ALA A 115 -3.65 8.99 0.30
C ALA A 115 -3.44 7.48 0.09
N ILE A 116 -3.91 6.91 -1.03
CA ILE A 116 -3.66 5.50 -1.40
C ILE A 116 -2.16 5.25 -1.55
N ALA A 117 -1.45 6.12 -2.29
CA ALA A 117 -0.01 6.00 -2.51
C ALA A 117 0.79 6.10 -1.20
N GLU A 118 0.50 7.10 -0.37
CA GLU A 118 1.12 7.29 0.95
C GLU A 118 0.86 6.07 1.85
N GLY A 119 -0.39 5.60 1.92
CA GLY A 119 -0.77 4.45 2.73
C GLY A 119 -0.04 3.18 2.30
N ALA A 120 -0.03 2.88 1.01
CA ALA A 120 0.66 1.73 0.46
C ALA A 120 2.17 1.80 0.73
N ALA A 121 2.78 2.98 0.53
CA ALA A 121 4.19 3.19 0.81
C ALA A 121 4.52 3.00 2.29
N LEU A 122 3.81 3.69 3.19
CA LEU A 122 4.05 3.60 4.63
C LEU A 122 3.78 2.18 5.18
N GLY A 123 2.80 1.46 4.62
CA GLY A 123 2.49 0.08 4.96
C GLY A 123 3.53 -0.93 4.50
N SER A 124 4.31 -0.61 3.47
CA SER A 124 5.37 -1.48 2.95
C SER A 124 6.68 -1.42 3.74
N TYR A 125 6.78 -0.58 4.77
CA TYR A 125 7.98 -0.47 5.58
C TYR A 125 8.31 -1.77 6.30
N ALA A 126 9.59 -2.18 6.25
CA ALA A 126 10.14 -3.25 7.05
C ALA A 126 11.54 -2.87 7.54
N PHE A 127 11.76 -2.97 8.86
CA PHE A 127 13.10 -2.79 9.42
C PHE A 127 13.87 -4.11 9.32
N THR A 128 14.93 -4.11 8.51
CA THR A 128 15.67 -5.32 8.14
C THR A 128 17.08 -5.37 8.71
N GLU A 129 17.55 -4.29 9.34
CA GLU A 129 18.84 -4.21 9.99
C GLU A 129 18.84 -5.00 11.32
N PHE A 130 20.02 -5.40 11.80
CA PHE A 130 20.24 -6.06 13.11
C PHE A 130 19.51 -7.40 13.30
N ARG A 131 19.08 -8.05 12.22
CA ARG A 131 18.50 -9.38 12.28
C ARG A 131 19.59 -10.43 11.97
N GLY A 132 20.07 -11.15 12.99
CA GLY A 132 21.11 -12.15 12.90
C GLY A 132 20.78 -13.35 12.00
N SER A 133 20.72 -14.57 12.53
CA SER A 133 20.46 -15.82 11.77
C SER A 133 19.07 -15.89 11.09
N SER A 134 18.09 -15.09 11.52
CA SER A 134 16.75 -15.04 10.90
C SER A 134 16.68 -14.23 9.60
N LYS A 135 17.80 -13.66 9.14
CA LYS A 135 17.87 -12.80 7.95
C LYS A 135 17.40 -13.51 6.66
N GLY A 136 17.68 -14.82 6.54
CA GLY A 136 17.28 -15.64 5.38
C GLY A 136 15.78 -15.96 5.30
N ALA A 137 15.04 -15.87 6.41
CA ALA A 137 13.59 -16.11 6.46
C ALA A 137 12.76 -14.83 6.23
N GLN A 138 13.41 -13.69 6.01
CA GLN A 138 12.75 -12.40 5.94
C GLN A 138 12.15 -12.16 4.55
N LYS A 139 10.89 -11.74 4.56
CA LYS A 139 10.20 -11.27 3.35
C LYS A 139 10.53 -9.81 3.10
N ASN A 140 10.99 -9.50 1.89
CA ASN A 140 11.28 -8.11 1.50
C ASN A 140 9.99 -7.31 1.37
N PRO A 141 10.02 -5.99 1.65
CA PRO A 141 8.90 -5.10 1.38
C PRO A 141 8.71 -4.89 -0.12
N LEU A 142 7.54 -4.36 -0.50
CA LEU A 142 7.29 -3.92 -1.88
C LEU A 142 8.36 -2.91 -2.32
N SER A 143 8.91 -3.11 -3.51
CA SER A 143 9.86 -2.20 -4.16
C SER A 143 9.15 -1.25 -5.15
N SER A 144 7.97 -1.64 -5.64
CA SER A 144 7.17 -0.85 -6.57
C SER A 144 5.68 -0.90 -6.22
N ILE A 145 5.07 0.27 -6.16
CA ILE A 145 3.63 0.47 -5.97
C ILE A 145 3.08 1.14 -7.22
N THR A 146 2.03 0.57 -7.79
CA THR A 146 1.31 1.17 -8.91
C THR A 146 -0.08 1.57 -8.46
N VAL A 147 -0.44 2.85 -8.56
CA VAL A 147 -1.81 3.32 -8.29
C VAL A 147 -2.56 3.40 -9.60
N VAL A 148 -3.66 2.65 -9.68
CA VAL A 148 -4.52 2.61 -10.88
C VAL A 148 -5.50 3.77 -10.83
N THR A 149 -5.44 4.67 -11.83
CA THR A 149 -6.26 5.88 -11.85
C THR A 149 -6.41 6.47 -13.24
N ARG A 150 -7.58 7.05 -13.53
CA ARG A 150 -7.82 7.88 -14.73
C ARG A 150 -6.99 9.18 -14.76
N PHE A 151 -6.42 9.59 -13.63
CA PHE A 151 -5.60 10.81 -13.52
C PHE A 151 -4.11 10.55 -13.80
N ALA A 152 -3.73 9.36 -14.29
CA ALA A 152 -2.34 8.92 -14.44
C ALA A 152 -1.47 9.90 -15.25
N ASN A 153 -2.05 10.58 -16.23
CA ASN A 153 -1.34 11.50 -17.11
C ASN A 153 -1.31 12.95 -16.63
N THR A 154 -2.02 13.30 -15.55
CA THR A 154 -2.10 14.68 -15.05
C THR A 154 -0.84 15.09 -14.30
N ALA A 155 -0.42 16.35 -14.45
CA ALA A 155 0.73 16.90 -13.73
C ALA A 155 0.51 16.89 -12.21
N GLN A 156 -0.72 17.18 -11.77
CA GLN A 156 -1.09 17.16 -10.36
C GLN A 156 -0.89 15.78 -9.72
N ALA A 157 -1.36 14.71 -10.38
CA ALA A 157 -1.19 13.36 -9.88
C ALA A 157 0.30 12.95 -9.84
N LYS A 158 1.08 13.28 -10.87
CA LYS A 158 2.53 13.02 -10.89
C LYS A 158 3.27 13.73 -9.75
N THR A 159 2.90 14.99 -9.47
CA THR A 159 3.46 15.75 -8.34
C THR A 159 3.07 15.12 -7.00
N ALA A 160 1.82 14.69 -6.86
CA ALA A 160 1.35 14.00 -5.66
C ALA A 160 2.12 12.68 -5.39
N MET A 161 2.42 11.90 -6.43
CA MET A 161 3.24 10.68 -6.27
C MET A 161 4.66 10.97 -5.81
N LYS A 162 5.32 11.97 -6.41
CA LYS A 162 6.66 12.41 -5.95
C LYS A 162 6.64 12.84 -4.48
N ARG A 163 5.60 13.57 -4.07
CA ARG A 163 5.43 13.96 -2.67
C ARG A 163 5.25 12.73 -1.78
N ALA A 164 4.44 11.75 -2.17
CA ALA A 164 4.24 10.52 -1.42
C ALA A 164 5.54 9.71 -1.26
N GLU A 165 6.38 9.64 -2.31
CA GLU A 165 7.71 9.02 -2.25
C GLU A 165 8.60 9.72 -1.22
N ILE A 166 8.68 11.06 -1.25
CA ILE A 166 9.49 11.84 -0.30
C ILE A 166 8.99 11.62 1.14
N ILE A 167 7.67 11.68 1.37
CA ILE A 167 7.09 11.46 2.70
C ILE A 167 7.43 10.08 3.21
N ALA A 168 7.30 9.06 2.36
CA ALA A 168 7.61 7.68 2.73
C ALA A 168 9.10 7.52 3.09
N GLU A 169 10.01 8.04 2.28
CA GLU A 169 11.46 7.97 2.54
C GLU A 169 11.85 8.64 3.85
N GLN A 170 11.34 9.84 4.11
CA GLN A 170 11.65 10.56 5.36
C GLN A 170 11.05 9.83 6.57
N THR A 171 9.85 9.29 6.43
CA THR A 171 9.23 8.49 7.49
C THR A 171 10.01 7.20 7.75
N PHE A 172 10.49 6.52 6.71
CA PHE A 172 11.33 5.31 6.84
C PHE A 172 12.63 5.63 7.57
N LEU A 173 13.29 6.73 7.20
CA LEU A 173 14.49 7.20 7.89
C LEU A 173 14.26 7.39 9.39
N VAL A 174 13.18 8.07 9.78
CA VAL A 174 12.84 8.28 11.19
C VAL A 174 12.56 6.94 11.88
N ARG A 175 11.81 6.05 11.25
CA ARG A 175 11.51 4.72 11.79
C ARG A 175 12.77 3.85 11.93
N ASP A 176 13.71 3.95 10.98
CA ASP A 176 15.00 3.26 11.05
C ASP A 176 15.83 3.77 12.24
N LEU A 177 15.87 5.08 12.47
CA LEU A 177 16.54 5.67 13.63
C LEU A 177 15.92 5.19 14.95
N ILE A 178 14.58 5.15 15.05
CA ILE A 178 13.87 4.70 16.25
C ILE A 178 14.12 3.20 16.50
N ASN A 179 14.17 2.39 15.45
CA ASN A 179 14.36 0.94 15.55
C ASN A 179 15.84 0.53 15.69
N THR A 180 16.79 1.46 15.48
CA THR A 180 18.21 1.18 15.64
C THR A 180 18.56 1.00 17.13
N PRO A 181 19.21 -0.11 17.54
CA PRO A 181 19.60 -0.33 18.93
C PRO A 181 20.52 0.77 19.47
N PRO A 182 20.43 1.11 20.78
CA PRO A 182 21.27 2.14 21.39
C PRO A 182 22.77 1.88 21.26
N SER A 183 23.18 0.62 21.22
CA SER A 183 24.57 0.21 20.98
C SER A 183 25.12 0.64 19.61
N SER A 184 24.24 0.90 18.65
CA SER A 184 24.58 1.32 17.28
C SER A 184 24.15 2.74 16.96
N LEU A 185 23.22 3.32 17.73
CA LEU A 185 22.79 4.71 17.62
C LEU A 185 23.31 5.52 18.80
N THR A 186 24.61 5.78 18.81
CA THR A 186 25.26 6.68 19.76
C THR A 186 25.11 8.14 19.30
N PRO A 187 25.33 9.17 20.17
CA PRO A 187 25.34 10.56 19.76
C PRO A 187 26.24 10.85 18.55
N ASP A 188 27.44 10.28 18.52
CA ASP A 188 28.38 10.45 17.42
C ASP A 188 27.87 9.85 16.11
N SER A 189 27.34 8.61 16.16
CA SER A 189 26.78 7.95 14.97
C SER A 189 25.55 8.68 14.45
N PHE A 190 24.72 9.25 15.31
CA PHE A 190 23.59 10.10 14.93
C PHE A 190 24.06 11.37 14.23
N CYS A 191 25.06 12.07 14.78
CA CYS A 191 25.65 13.25 14.15
C CYS A 191 26.22 12.93 12.76
N LEU A 192 26.93 11.81 12.61
CA LEU A 192 27.47 11.38 11.32
C LEU A 192 26.36 11.07 10.30
N ARG A 193 25.31 10.37 10.71
CA ARG A 193 24.14 10.09 9.85
C ARG A 193 23.45 11.39 9.40
N THR A 194 23.25 12.33 10.33
CA THR A 194 22.62 13.63 10.03
C THR A 194 23.47 14.47 9.07
N LYS A 195 24.80 14.54 9.27
CA LYS A 195 25.72 15.23 8.34
C LYS A 195 25.64 14.63 6.93
N LYS A 196 25.60 13.29 6.81
CA LYS A 196 25.47 12.58 5.53
C LYS A 196 24.14 12.85 4.84
N LEU A 197 23.06 13.06 5.60
CA LEU A 197 21.75 13.44 5.05
C LEU A 197 21.76 14.89 4.56
N ALA A 198 22.25 15.82 5.39
CA ALA A 198 22.35 17.22 5.04
C ALA A 198 23.20 17.49 3.78
N SER A 199 24.22 16.66 3.51
CA SER A 199 25.04 16.79 2.30
C SER A 199 24.33 16.34 1.01
N LYS A 200 23.13 15.75 1.09
CA LYS A 200 22.33 15.32 -0.06
C LYS A 200 21.20 16.30 -0.40
N CYS A 201 20.93 17.27 0.47
CA CYS A 201 19.96 18.33 0.28
C CYS A 201 20.62 19.58 -0.29
#